data_33cc7df20fce072ec1e468ed440be6fc
#
_entry.id   33cc7df20fce072ec1e468ed440be6fc
#
_cell.length_a   1.000
_cell.length_b   1.000
_cell.length_c   1.000
_cell.angle_alpha   90.00
_cell.angle_beta   90.00
_cell.angle_gamma   90.00
#
_symmetry.space_group_name_H-M   'P 1'
#
loop_
_entity.id
_entity.type
_entity.pdbx_description
1 polymer ?
#
loop_
_entity_poly.entity_id
_entity_poly.type
_entity_poly.pdbx_seq_one_letter_code
_entity_poly.pdbx_strand_id
1 'polypeptide(L)'
;IVDIVPNHTADKHVFFQEALAAEPGSPARDRYIFRDGRGENGELPPNDWQSFFGGPAWARVADGQWYLHLFDKAQPDVNWKNPDIHEEFKKTLRFWSDHGTDGFRIDVAHGLAKDLESKPLEELGREYSVVGVLNHDFSHPLFDRREVHDIYREWRKVFNEYDPPRFAVAEAWVVPEHQHLYASMDELGQSFNFDFAQASWYADEFREAIDAGLKAAAETGGSTTTWVMNNHDVPRSPSRYGLPQVKGAPYHQLPHDWLLRNGTTYPEDRELGTRRARAAALMELGLPGAAYIYQGEELGLFEVADIPWDRLEDPTAFHTAQATMDKGRDGCRVPLPWTAADEPALADFSRPAPADDGTGENHVPLCAAGQFGTGASFGFSPAVRADGVTPAADPHLPQPLWFKDYAVDVEQADPDSMLTLYRAALAIRQESLTATRDTTAEQVDMGDDVVAYTRAAVGGRVFTSITNFGNAPVALPNGSVVLASGPLTPEGQLPTDTSAWVVQ
;
A
#
# COMPACT_ATOMS: atom_id res chain seq x y z
N ILE A 1 -12.69 -6.62 5.94
CA ILE A 1 -12.65 -5.31 5.25
C ILE A 1 -12.60 -5.59 3.75
N VAL A 2 -13.41 -4.88 2.96
CA VAL A 2 -13.46 -4.97 1.49
C VAL A 2 -12.98 -3.65 0.90
N ASP A 3 -12.23 -3.73 -0.20
CA ASP A 3 -11.78 -2.55 -0.94
C ASP A 3 -12.92 -1.98 -1.79
N ILE A 4 -13.17 -0.68 -1.68
CA ILE A 4 -14.11 0.08 -2.50
C ILE A 4 -13.30 1.10 -3.30
N VAL A 5 -13.46 1.04 -4.62
CA VAL A 5 -12.76 1.91 -5.58
C VAL A 5 -13.75 2.94 -6.14
N PRO A 6 -13.93 4.10 -5.49
CA PRO A 6 -15.01 5.02 -5.85
C PRO A 6 -14.61 6.10 -6.86
N ASN A 7 -13.32 6.27 -7.15
CA ASN A 7 -12.86 7.28 -8.10
C ASN A 7 -13.22 6.91 -9.55
N HIS A 8 -13.22 5.63 -9.89
CA HIS A 8 -13.42 5.14 -11.26
C HIS A 8 -14.14 3.78 -11.27
N THR A 9 -14.57 3.35 -12.44
CA THR A 9 -15.08 1.98 -12.65
C THR A 9 -14.27 1.29 -13.75
N ALA A 10 -14.45 -0.02 -13.92
CA ALA A 10 -13.97 -0.66 -15.13
C ALA A 10 -14.70 -0.11 -16.37
N ASP A 11 -14.01 -0.05 -17.52
CA ASP A 11 -14.61 0.31 -18.80
C ASP A 11 -15.77 -0.61 -19.21
N LYS A 12 -15.80 -1.84 -18.69
CA LYS A 12 -16.87 -2.83 -18.88
C LYS A 12 -18.06 -2.65 -17.93
N HIS A 13 -17.99 -1.73 -16.98
CA HIS A 13 -19.08 -1.46 -16.05
C HIS A 13 -20.35 -1.00 -16.83
N VAL A 14 -21.52 -1.47 -16.41
CA VAL A 14 -22.79 -1.18 -17.10
C VAL A 14 -23.01 0.31 -17.28
N PHE A 15 -22.71 1.12 -16.27
CA PHE A 15 -22.87 2.59 -16.35
C PHE A 15 -21.97 3.22 -17.42
N PHE A 16 -20.73 2.74 -17.58
CA PHE A 16 -19.86 3.28 -18.62
C PHE A 16 -20.33 2.86 -20.01
N GLN A 17 -20.78 1.61 -20.18
CA GLN A 17 -21.35 1.15 -21.44
C GLN A 17 -22.62 1.93 -21.82
N GLU A 18 -23.51 2.21 -20.86
CA GLU A 18 -24.67 3.07 -21.05
C GLU A 18 -24.24 4.51 -21.40
N ALA A 19 -23.23 5.05 -20.72
CA ALA A 19 -22.70 6.37 -21.01
C ALA A 19 -22.13 6.47 -22.44
N LEU A 20 -21.40 5.46 -22.91
CA LEU A 20 -20.89 5.39 -24.28
C LEU A 20 -21.98 5.35 -25.34
N ALA A 21 -23.11 4.68 -25.03
CA ALA A 21 -24.26 4.56 -25.93
C ALA A 21 -25.20 5.77 -25.89
N ALA A 22 -25.05 6.64 -24.90
CA ALA A 22 -25.93 7.78 -24.67
C ALA A 22 -25.44 9.05 -25.40
N GLU A 23 -26.37 9.94 -25.75
CA GLU A 23 -26.06 11.23 -26.35
C GLU A 23 -25.24 12.12 -25.39
N PRO A 24 -24.28 12.92 -25.88
CA PRO A 24 -23.59 13.93 -25.10
C PRO A 24 -24.56 14.84 -24.31
N GLY A 25 -24.26 15.08 -23.03
CA GLY A 25 -25.09 15.89 -22.14
C GLY A 25 -26.31 15.19 -21.56
N SER A 26 -26.54 13.90 -21.86
CA SER A 26 -27.60 13.12 -21.23
C SER A 26 -27.24 12.70 -19.79
N PRO A 27 -28.21 12.41 -18.90
CA PRO A 27 -27.92 11.97 -17.54
C PRO A 27 -27.04 10.72 -17.45
N ALA A 28 -27.18 9.77 -18.36
CA ALA A 28 -26.35 8.57 -18.39
C ALA A 28 -24.90 8.91 -18.78
N ARG A 29 -24.71 9.84 -19.75
CA ARG A 29 -23.38 10.33 -20.14
C ARG A 29 -22.70 11.06 -18.98
N ASP A 30 -23.47 11.84 -18.22
CA ASP A 30 -22.97 12.66 -17.11
C ASP A 30 -22.56 11.85 -15.86
N ARG A 31 -22.74 10.53 -15.85
CA ARG A 31 -22.17 9.64 -14.80
C ARG A 31 -20.65 9.59 -14.82
N TYR A 32 -20.03 9.95 -15.94
CA TYR A 32 -18.58 10.00 -16.12
C TYR A 32 -18.15 11.38 -16.62
N ILE A 33 -16.89 11.67 -16.51
CA ILE A 33 -16.34 12.97 -16.91
C ILE A 33 -15.99 12.95 -18.38
N PHE A 34 -16.87 13.51 -19.21
CA PHE A 34 -16.65 13.70 -20.63
C PHE A 34 -16.45 15.18 -20.96
N ARG A 35 -15.58 15.46 -21.92
CA ARG A 35 -15.30 16.81 -22.44
C ARG A 35 -15.07 16.78 -23.96
N ASP A 36 -15.36 17.90 -24.61
CA ASP A 36 -15.00 18.07 -26.01
C ASP A 36 -13.48 18.24 -26.15
N GLY A 37 -12.91 17.73 -27.23
CA GLY A 37 -11.51 17.89 -27.53
C GLY A 37 -11.17 19.28 -28.06
N ARG A 38 -9.89 19.62 -28.03
CA ARG A 38 -9.33 20.82 -28.69
C ARG A 38 -9.03 20.55 -30.16
N GLY A 39 -8.71 21.61 -30.89
CA GLY A 39 -8.47 21.56 -32.33
C GLY A 39 -9.72 21.82 -33.14
N GLU A 40 -9.57 21.92 -34.46
CA GLU A 40 -10.67 22.31 -35.39
C GLU A 40 -11.78 21.23 -35.41
N ASN A 41 -11.39 19.96 -35.21
CA ASN A 41 -12.31 18.80 -35.24
C ASN A 41 -12.31 18.02 -33.90
N GLY A 42 -11.88 18.62 -32.79
CA GLY A 42 -11.80 17.96 -31.48
C GLY A 42 -10.76 16.82 -31.43
N GLU A 43 -9.75 16.87 -32.30
CA GLU A 43 -8.75 15.79 -32.43
C GLU A 43 -7.69 15.78 -31.34
N LEU A 44 -7.55 16.87 -30.57
CA LEU A 44 -6.64 16.95 -29.44
C LEU A 44 -7.38 16.77 -28.13
N PRO A 45 -6.75 16.19 -27.09
CA PRO A 45 -7.40 16.05 -25.78
C PRO A 45 -7.76 17.41 -25.17
N PRO A 46 -8.70 17.47 -24.20
CA PRO A 46 -9.14 18.70 -23.54
C PRO A 46 -8.01 19.52 -22.93
N ASN A 47 -7.01 18.86 -22.35
CA ASN A 47 -5.75 19.44 -21.91
C ASN A 47 -4.62 18.39 -21.97
N ASP A 48 -3.46 18.69 -21.42
CA ASP A 48 -2.26 17.85 -21.49
C ASP A 48 -1.99 17.06 -20.20
N TRP A 49 -3.04 16.79 -19.40
CA TRP A 49 -2.93 15.95 -18.21
C TRP A 49 -2.42 14.55 -18.56
N GLN A 50 -1.67 13.99 -17.60
CA GLN A 50 -1.09 12.67 -17.71
C GLN A 50 -1.78 11.71 -16.73
N SER A 51 -1.95 10.47 -17.16
CA SER A 51 -2.35 9.35 -16.28
C SER A 51 -1.22 9.02 -15.29
N PHE A 52 -1.58 8.57 -14.08
CA PHE A 52 -0.62 8.08 -13.10
C PHE A 52 0.17 6.86 -13.60
N PHE A 53 -0.39 6.09 -14.52
CA PHE A 53 0.29 4.95 -15.14
C PHE A 53 1.02 5.34 -16.44
N GLY A 54 1.14 6.64 -16.73
CA GLY A 54 1.78 7.15 -17.92
C GLY A 54 0.83 7.34 -19.12
N GLY A 55 1.26 8.16 -20.05
CA GLY A 55 0.44 8.55 -21.20
C GLY A 55 -0.63 9.60 -20.86
N PRO A 56 -1.46 10.02 -21.86
CA PRO A 56 -2.51 11.01 -21.64
C PRO A 56 -3.58 10.54 -20.66
N ALA A 57 -4.14 11.47 -19.86
CA ALA A 57 -5.27 11.18 -18.94
C ALA A 57 -6.64 11.23 -19.64
N TRP A 58 -6.67 11.41 -20.95
CA TRP A 58 -7.89 11.50 -21.74
C TRP A 58 -7.90 10.49 -22.86
N ALA A 59 -9.02 9.82 -23.07
CA ALA A 59 -9.21 8.89 -24.18
C ALA A 59 -10.43 9.29 -25.03
N ARG A 60 -10.25 9.33 -26.35
CA ARG A 60 -11.29 9.73 -27.30
C ARG A 60 -12.26 8.59 -27.56
N VAL A 61 -13.56 8.90 -27.60
CA VAL A 61 -14.62 7.96 -27.95
C VAL A 61 -15.13 8.20 -29.39
N ALA A 62 -15.98 7.30 -29.88
CA ALA A 62 -16.39 7.28 -31.29
C ALA A 62 -17.16 8.52 -31.75
N ASP A 63 -17.91 9.19 -30.86
CA ASP A 63 -18.64 10.41 -31.14
C ASP A 63 -17.80 11.70 -31.14
N GLY A 64 -16.51 11.57 -30.79
CA GLY A 64 -15.53 12.66 -30.81
C GLY A 64 -15.23 13.29 -29.46
N GLN A 65 -16.03 13.01 -28.42
CA GLN A 65 -15.71 13.44 -27.05
C GLN A 65 -14.54 12.64 -26.46
N TRP A 66 -14.04 13.11 -25.32
CA TRP A 66 -12.97 12.50 -24.54
C TRP A 66 -13.45 12.27 -23.11
N TYR A 67 -13.16 11.07 -22.55
CA TYR A 67 -13.39 10.81 -21.13
C TYR A 67 -12.08 10.88 -20.35
N LEU A 68 -12.18 11.33 -19.09
CA LEU A 68 -11.08 11.38 -18.15
C LEU A 68 -10.80 10.00 -17.59
N HIS A 69 -9.52 9.63 -17.49
CA HIS A 69 -9.01 8.49 -16.74
C HIS A 69 -7.68 8.88 -16.09
N LEU A 70 -7.71 9.23 -14.82
CA LEU A 70 -6.48 9.58 -14.10
C LEU A 70 -5.55 8.36 -13.89
N PHE A 71 -6.11 7.16 -13.99
CA PHE A 71 -5.40 5.88 -13.93
C PHE A 71 -5.38 5.20 -15.30
N ASP A 72 -5.65 3.90 -15.39
CA ASP A 72 -5.65 3.21 -16.68
C ASP A 72 -6.80 3.66 -17.59
N LYS A 73 -6.56 3.56 -18.89
CA LYS A 73 -7.60 3.84 -19.90
C LYS A 73 -8.86 2.97 -19.71
N ALA A 74 -8.71 1.78 -19.14
CA ALA A 74 -9.83 0.91 -18.79
C ALA A 74 -10.51 1.31 -17.47
N GLN A 75 -10.11 2.42 -16.84
CA GLN A 75 -10.59 2.91 -15.55
C GLN A 75 -11.15 4.34 -15.67
N PRO A 76 -12.29 4.56 -16.37
CA PRO A 76 -12.89 5.87 -16.53
C PRO A 76 -13.31 6.49 -15.20
N ASP A 77 -12.96 7.76 -14.96
CA ASP A 77 -13.31 8.52 -13.76
C ASP A 77 -14.80 8.85 -13.71
N VAL A 78 -15.44 8.54 -12.58
CA VAL A 78 -16.86 8.86 -12.37
C VAL A 78 -17.06 10.32 -11.99
N ASN A 79 -18.23 10.85 -12.30
CA ASN A 79 -18.62 12.21 -11.96
C ASN A 79 -19.42 12.22 -10.62
N TRP A 80 -18.75 12.53 -9.52
CA TRP A 80 -19.37 12.60 -8.19
C TRP A 80 -20.36 13.77 -8.01
N LYS A 81 -20.54 14.63 -9.01
CA LYS A 81 -21.67 15.58 -9.03
C LYS A 81 -22.98 14.92 -9.46
N ASN A 82 -22.91 13.72 -10.05
CA ASN A 82 -24.08 12.98 -10.52
C ASN A 82 -24.71 12.17 -9.37
N PRO A 83 -26.02 12.35 -9.07
CA PRO A 83 -26.69 11.66 -7.97
C PRO A 83 -26.75 10.13 -8.16
N ASP A 84 -26.75 9.61 -9.38
CA ASP A 84 -26.76 8.16 -9.65
C ASP A 84 -25.50 7.50 -9.07
N ILE A 85 -24.36 8.20 -9.11
CA ILE A 85 -23.10 7.71 -8.55
C ILE A 85 -23.19 7.62 -7.03
N HIS A 86 -23.71 8.64 -6.35
CA HIS A 86 -23.96 8.60 -4.91
C HIS A 86 -24.83 7.41 -4.50
N GLU A 87 -25.94 7.18 -5.22
CA GLU A 87 -26.86 6.08 -4.91
C GLU A 87 -26.23 4.72 -5.17
N GLU A 88 -25.48 4.56 -6.26
CA GLU A 88 -24.82 3.28 -6.57
C GLU A 88 -23.77 2.91 -5.51
N PHE A 89 -22.96 3.86 -5.06
CA PHE A 89 -21.97 3.56 -4.01
C PHE A 89 -22.65 3.30 -2.65
N LYS A 90 -23.69 4.01 -2.27
CA LYS A 90 -24.47 3.70 -1.06
C LYS A 90 -25.10 2.29 -1.13
N LYS A 91 -25.58 1.89 -2.29
CA LYS A 91 -26.09 0.52 -2.53
C LYS A 91 -24.98 -0.51 -2.43
N THR A 92 -23.79 -0.24 -2.98
CA THR A 92 -22.63 -1.11 -2.89
C THR A 92 -22.16 -1.29 -1.44
N LEU A 93 -22.11 -0.22 -0.65
CA LEU A 93 -21.77 -0.28 0.77
C LEU A 93 -22.77 -1.13 1.57
N ARG A 94 -24.07 -0.97 1.33
CA ARG A 94 -25.11 -1.80 1.97
C ARG A 94 -25.01 -3.26 1.54
N PHE A 95 -24.80 -3.52 0.24
CA PHE A 95 -24.66 -4.87 -0.27
C PHE A 95 -23.56 -5.65 0.48
N TRP A 96 -22.38 -5.09 0.58
CA TRP A 96 -21.27 -5.76 1.29
C TRP A 96 -21.50 -5.85 2.79
N SER A 97 -22.07 -4.82 3.42
CA SER A 97 -22.42 -4.82 4.84
C SER A 97 -23.45 -5.88 5.19
N ASP A 98 -24.46 -6.08 4.34
CA ASP A 98 -25.50 -7.13 4.48
C ASP A 98 -24.89 -8.54 4.31
N HIS A 99 -23.79 -8.67 3.59
CA HIS A 99 -23.03 -9.91 3.44
C HIS A 99 -21.96 -10.13 4.53
N GLY A 100 -21.99 -9.32 5.59
CA GLY A 100 -21.14 -9.50 6.78
C GLY A 100 -19.80 -8.77 6.75
N THR A 101 -19.60 -7.82 5.85
CA THR A 101 -18.43 -6.96 5.86
C THR A 101 -18.50 -5.99 7.04
N ASP A 102 -17.44 -5.92 7.85
CA ASP A 102 -17.35 -5.04 9.02
C ASP A 102 -16.87 -3.63 8.67
N GLY A 103 -16.12 -3.47 7.59
CA GLY A 103 -15.57 -2.19 7.16
C GLY A 103 -15.01 -2.20 5.75
N PHE A 104 -14.49 -1.04 5.32
CA PHE A 104 -14.05 -0.81 3.96
C PHE A 104 -12.68 -0.13 3.92
N ARG A 105 -11.88 -0.41 2.90
CA ARG A 105 -10.76 0.43 2.48
C ARG A 105 -11.24 1.27 1.31
N ILE A 106 -11.03 2.58 1.35
CA ILE A 106 -11.45 3.49 0.30
C ILE A 106 -10.25 3.90 -0.53
N ASP A 107 -10.22 3.37 -1.74
CA ASP A 107 -9.20 3.65 -2.75
C ASP A 107 -9.29 5.11 -3.23
N VAL A 108 -8.14 5.78 -3.39
CA VAL A 108 -8.06 7.17 -3.86
C VAL A 108 -9.06 8.09 -3.16
N ALA A 109 -9.18 7.95 -1.84
CA ALA A 109 -10.21 8.64 -1.05
C ALA A 109 -10.21 10.18 -1.22
N HIS A 110 -9.08 10.77 -1.53
CA HIS A 110 -8.92 12.21 -1.74
C HIS A 110 -9.29 12.70 -3.16
N GLY A 111 -9.58 11.77 -4.09
CA GLY A 111 -9.73 12.07 -5.53
C GLY A 111 -11.17 12.14 -6.04
N LEU A 112 -12.21 11.93 -5.20
CA LEU A 112 -13.58 11.79 -5.70
C LEU A 112 -14.17 13.10 -6.21
N ALA A 113 -14.05 14.17 -5.44
CA ALA A 113 -14.55 15.48 -5.83
C ALA A 113 -13.57 16.20 -6.75
N LYS A 114 -14.06 16.67 -7.90
CA LYS A 114 -13.27 17.36 -8.90
C LYS A 114 -13.92 18.70 -9.28
N ASP A 115 -13.11 19.74 -9.44
CA ASP A 115 -13.52 21.04 -9.97
C ASP A 115 -12.91 21.28 -11.34
N LEU A 116 -13.69 21.01 -12.35
CA LEU A 116 -13.30 21.16 -13.76
C LEU A 116 -14.06 22.30 -14.45
N GLU A 117 -14.68 23.19 -13.65
CA GLU A 117 -15.58 24.23 -14.14
C GLU A 117 -15.20 25.64 -13.69
N SER A 118 -14.50 25.77 -12.54
CA SER A 118 -14.11 27.09 -12.00
C SER A 118 -13.04 27.79 -12.85
N LYS A 119 -12.27 27.02 -13.62
CA LYS A 119 -11.27 27.51 -14.58
C LYS A 119 -11.38 26.73 -15.89
N PRO A 120 -11.06 27.38 -17.03
CA PRO A 120 -10.89 26.66 -18.29
C PRO A 120 -9.85 25.55 -18.14
N LEU A 121 -10.10 24.38 -18.75
CA LEU A 121 -9.18 23.24 -18.65
C LEU A 121 -7.79 23.54 -19.23
N GLU A 122 -7.71 24.43 -20.19
CA GLU A 122 -6.45 24.87 -20.81
C GLU A 122 -5.56 25.67 -19.84
N GLU A 123 -6.15 26.25 -18.78
CA GLU A 123 -5.42 26.95 -17.71
C GLU A 123 -4.98 26.02 -16.59
N LEU A 124 -5.47 24.76 -16.57
CA LEU A 124 -5.08 23.73 -15.63
C LEU A 124 -3.94 22.91 -16.27
N GLY A 125 -2.71 23.30 -15.97
CA GLY A 125 -1.53 22.68 -16.54
C GLY A 125 -1.31 21.22 -16.10
N ARG A 126 -0.32 20.60 -16.71
CA ARG A 126 0.05 19.20 -16.47
C ARG A 126 0.39 18.91 -14.99
N GLU A 127 0.90 19.89 -14.26
CA GLU A 127 1.27 19.79 -12.86
C GLU A 127 0.13 19.30 -11.96
N TYR A 128 -1.13 19.59 -12.32
CA TYR A 128 -2.29 19.12 -11.55
C TYR A 128 -2.60 17.63 -11.69
N SER A 129 -2.06 16.96 -12.68
CA SER A 129 -2.23 15.51 -12.86
C SER A 129 -1.02 14.69 -12.36
N VAL A 130 -0.02 15.33 -11.75
CA VAL A 130 1.16 14.65 -11.21
C VAL A 130 1.01 14.48 -9.71
N VAL A 131 1.34 13.30 -9.20
CA VAL A 131 1.37 13.00 -7.76
C VAL A 131 2.38 13.91 -7.07
N GLY A 132 1.98 14.52 -5.94
CA GLY A 132 2.88 15.29 -5.07
C GLY A 132 2.63 16.79 -5.02
N VAL A 133 1.69 17.33 -5.79
CA VAL A 133 1.23 18.71 -5.62
C VAL A 133 0.14 18.74 -4.56
N LEU A 134 0.53 18.78 -3.29
CA LEU A 134 -0.39 18.87 -2.16
C LEU A 134 -0.71 20.34 -1.87
N ASN A 135 -2.00 20.67 -1.75
CA ASN A 135 -2.47 22.02 -1.44
C ASN A 135 -3.02 22.07 -0.01
N HIS A 136 -2.52 23.03 0.79
CA HIS A 136 -2.99 23.25 2.17
C HIS A 136 -4.36 23.97 2.25
N ASP A 137 -4.88 24.47 1.11
CA ASP A 137 -6.09 25.32 1.06
C ASP A 137 -7.30 24.67 0.36
N PHE A 138 -7.20 23.37 0.02
CA PHE A 138 -8.23 22.62 -0.73
C PHE A 138 -8.52 23.15 -2.15
N SER A 139 -7.61 23.92 -2.73
CA SER A 139 -7.81 24.55 -4.05
C SER A 139 -7.42 23.66 -5.23
N HIS A 140 -6.87 22.46 -4.98
CA HIS A 140 -6.48 21.53 -6.03
C HIS A 140 -7.70 21.09 -6.86
N PRO A 141 -7.66 21.14 -8.20
CA PRO A 141 -8.84 20.83 -9.02
C PRO A 141 -9.25 19.35 -8.99
N LEU A 142 -8.33 18.42 -8.68
CA LEU A 142 -8.56 16.99 -8.78
C LEU A 142 -8.56 16.27 -7.42
N PHE A 143 -7.87 16.81 -6.42
CA PHE A 143 -7.58 16.10 -5.17
C PHE A 143 -7.83 16.96 -3.94
N ASP A 144 -8.14 16.29 -2.83
CA ASP A 144 -8.27 16.85 -1.49
C ASP A 144 -9.17 18.09 -1.43
N ARG A 145 -10.32 17.97 -2.07
CA ARG A 145 -11.33 19.05 -2.09
C ARG A 145 -12.28 18.93 -0.92
N ARG A 146 -12.78 20.08 -0.42
CA ARG A 146 -13.74 20.11 0.69
C ARG A 146 -15.01 19.32 0.41
N GLU A 147 -15.44 19.25 -0.84
CA GLU A 147 -16.66 18.56 -1.26
C GLU A 147 -16.58 17.03 -1.06
N VAL A 148 -15.38 16.45 -0.99
CA VAL A 148 -15.22 15.00 -0.74
C VAL A 148 -15.75 14.61 0.64
N HIS A 149 -15.61 15.50 1.63
CA HIS A 149 -16.06 15.27 2.99
C HIS A 149 -17.60 15.17 3.10
N ASP A 150 -18.37 15.84 2.21
CA ASP A 150 -19.81 15.67 2.16
C ASP A 150 -20.22 14.27 1.71
N ILE A 151 -19.48 13.68 0.76
CA ILE A 151 -19.66 12.29 0.31
C ILE A 151 -19.43 11.34 1.50
N TYR A 152 -18.39 11.53 2.28
CA TYR A 152 -18.09 10.64 3.41
C TYR A 152 -19.06 10.80 4.57
N ARG A 153 -19.62 11.98 4.81
CA ARG A 153 -20.72 12.18 5.76
C ARG A 153 -22.02 11.48 5.30
N GLU A 154 -22.25 11.38 3.98
CA GLU A 154 -23.34 10.53 3.48
C GLU A 154 -23.09 9.05 3.75
N TRP A 155 -21.85 8.57 3.51
CA TRP A 155 -21.50 7.19 3.77
C TRP A 155 -21.54 6.84 5.25
N ARG A 156 -21.15 7.75 6.13
CA ARG A 156 -21.28 7.58 7.59
C ARG A 156 -22.73 7.28 7.99
N LYS A 157 -23.71 7.90 7.35
CA LYS A 157 -25.12 7.58 7.60
C LYS A 157 -25.45 6.13 7.25
N VAL A 158 -24.91 5.62 6.15
CA VAL A 158 -25.06 4.20 5.77
C VAL A 158 -24.34 3.29 6.78
N PHE A 159 -23.13 3.64 7.19
CA PHE A 159 -22.38 2.85 8.19
C PHE A 159 -23.13 2.74 9.52
N ASN A 160 -23.82 3.80 9.92
CA ASN A 160 -24.58 3.85 11.16
C ASN A 160 -25.95 3.12 11.08
N GLU A 161 -26.35 2.58 9.92
CA GLU A 161 -27.51 1.69 9.79
C GLU A 161 -27.27 0.31 10.42
N TYR A 162 -26.01 -0.03 10.75
CA TYR A 162 -25.58 -1.33 11.24
C TYR A 162 -25.20 -1.30 12.74
N ASP A 163 -25.29 -2.45 13.40
CA ASP A 163 -24.86 -2.65 14.79
C ASP A 163 -23.90 -3.87 14.88
N PRO A 164 -22.62 -3.69 15.21
CA PRO A 164 -21.95 -2.38 15.39
C PRO A 164 -21.89 -1.57 14.09
N PRO A 165 -21.78 -0.22 14.19
CA PRO A 165 -21.63 0.62 13.01
C PRO A 165 -20.41 0.19 12.19
N ARG A 166 -20.53 0.25 10.87
CA ARG A 166 -19.40 0.01 9.96
C ARG A 166 -18.40 1.16 10.02
N PHE A 167 -17.19 0.93 9.56
CA PHE A 167 -16.14 1.94 9.44
C PHE A 167 -15.44 1.83 8.11
N ALA A 168 -14.63 2.82 7.78
CA ALA A 168 -13.74 2.72 6.65
C ALA A 168 -12.37 3.34 6.97
N VAL A 169 -11.34 2.90 6.24
CA VAL A 169 -10.02 3.49 6.24
C VAL A 169 -9.78 4.17 4.90
N ALA A 170 -9.41 5.45 4.93
CA ALA A 170 -9.08 6.21 3.74
C ALA A 170 -7.66 5.90 3.26
N GLU A 171 -7.51 5.60 1.99
CA GLU A 171 -6.24 5.81 1.30
C GLU A 171 -6.23 7.25 0.78
N ALA A 172 -5.65 8.16 1.57
CA ALA A 172 -5.64 9.59 1.29
C ALA A 172 -4.20 10.12 1.29
N TRP A 173 -3.71 10.45 0.12
CA TRP A 173 -2.43 11.14 -0.07
C TRP A 173 -2.67 12.64 0.02
N VAL A 174 -2.68 13.15 1.23
CA VAL A 174 -3.00 14.55 1.56
C VAL A 174 -1.98 15.10 2.53
N VAL A 175 -1.96 16.44 2.69
CA VAL A 175 -1.10 17.05 3.70
C VAL A 175 -1.48 16.55 5.10
N PRO A 176 -0.52 16.41 6.03
CA PRO A 176 -0.78 15.85 7.36
C PRO A 176 -1.93 16.55 8.10
N GLU A 177 -2.07 17.87 7.90
CA GLU A 177 -3.11 18.68 8.51
C GLU A 177 -4.54 18.32 8.04
N HIS A 178 -4.68 17.63 6.88
CA HIS A 178 -5.98 17.22 6.35
C HIS A 178 -6.33 15.76 6.68
N GLN A 179 -5.36 14.92 7.06
CA GLN A 179 -5.59 13.50 7.34
C GLN A 179 -6.67 13.26 8.40
N HIS A 180 -6.72 14.11 9.44
CA HIS A 180 -7.69 13.97 10.51
C HIS A 180 -9.14 14.15 10.05
N LEU A 181 -9.40 14.87 8.95
CA LEU A 181 -10.75 15.05 8.41
C LEU A 181 -11.30 13.72 7.92
N TYR A 182 -10.52 12.98 7.10
CA TYR A 182 -10.90 11.65 6.60
C TYR A 182 -11.08 10.62 7.74
N ALA A 183 -10.25 10.72 8.78
CA ALA A 183 -10.29 9.85 9.94
C ALA A 183 -11.40 10.23 10.95
N SER A 184 -12.12 11.32 10.73
CA SER A 184 -13.19 11.78 11.63
C SER A 184 -14.26 10.70 11.82
N MET A 185 -14.80 10.62 13.05
CA MET A 185 -15.93 9.71 13.37
C MET A 185 -17.23 10.09 12.67
N ASP A 186 -17.33 11.31 12.16
CA ASP A 186 -18.45 11.76 11.33
C ASP A 186 -18.29 11.39 9.86
N GLU A 187 -17.14 10.84 9.48
CA GLU A 187 -16.79 10.42 8.13
C GLU A 187 -16.37 8.95 8.09
N LEU A 188 -15.16 8.63 7.62
CA LEU A 188 -14.74 7.24 7.44
C LEU A 188 -14.33 6.56 8.74
N GLY A 189 -13.71 7.30 9.67
CA GLY A 189 -13.28 6.82 10.98
C GLY A 189 -11.80 6.49 11.07
N GLN A 190 -11.12 6.22 9.95
CA GLN A 190 -9.69 5.98 9.89
C GLN A 190 -9.08 6.51 8.59
N SER A 191 -7.79 6.84 8.63
CA SER A 191 -6.96 7.14 7.45
C SER A 191 -5.60 6.47 7.61
N PHE A 192 -5.03 5.96 6.53
CA PHE A 192 -3.70 5.35 6.57
C PHE A 192 -2.62 6.37 6.92
N ASN A 193 -1.71 5.96 7.78
CA ASN A 193 -0.49 6.70 8.07
C ASN A 193 0.64 6.17 7.17
N PHE A 194 0.83 6.82 6.02
CA PHE A 194 1.87 6.44 5.06
C PHE A 194 3.26 6.95 5.44
N ASP A 195 3.38 7.94 6.32
CA ASP A 195 4.68 8.45 6.77
C ASP A 195 5.47 7.35 7.47
N PHE A 196 4.76 6.50 8.24
CA PHE A 196 5.37 5.34 8.89
C PHE A 196 5.93 4.32 7.87
N ALA A 197 5.18 4.04 6.80
CA ALA A 197 5.63 3.14 5.72
C ALA A 197 6.78 3.73 4.90
N GLN A 198 6.92 5.06 4.87
CA GLN A 198 7.92 5.79 4.09
C GLN A 198 9.23 6.02 4.85
N ALA A 199 9.23 5.87 6.18
CA ALA A 199 10.40 6.11 7.01
C ALA A 199 11.57 5.21 6.62
N SER A 200 12.74 5.81 6.40
CA SER A 200 14.00 5.11 6.28
C SER A 200 14.44 4.61 7.66
N TRP A 201 15.40 3.69 7.72
CA TRP A 201 15.80 3.07 8.99
C TRP A 201 16.63 4.04 9.87
N TYR A 202 15.96 5.13 10.33
CA TYR A 202 16.50 6.13 11.25
C TYR A 202 15.52 6.43 12.37
N ALA A 203 15.99 6.54 13.60
CA ALA A 203 15.16 6.72 14.79
C ALA A 203 14.31 8.00 14.75
N ASP A 204 14.88 9.08 14.24
CA ASP A 204 14.19 10.38 14.15
C ASP A 204 13.05 10.34 13.11
N GLU A 205 13.22 9.68 11.94
CA GLU A 205 12.16 9.55 10.95
C GLU A 205 10.98 8.74 11.50
N PHE A 206 11.22 7.62 12.18
CA PHE A 206 10.16 6.86 12.83
C PHE A 206 9.49 7.63 13.97
N ARG A 207 10.27 8.34 14.78
CA ARG A 207 9.73 9.16 15.88
C ARG A 207 8.82 10.25 15.35
N GLU A 208 9.23 10.96 14.31
CA GLU A 208 8.44 12.00 13.66
C GLU A 208 7.13 11.45 13.11
N ALA A 209 7.17 10.32 12.40
CA ALA A 209 5.98 9.66 11.85
C ALA A 209 5.02 9.17 12.96
N ILE A 210 5.54 8.63 14.06
CA ILE A 210 4.74 8.16 15.20
C ILE A 210 4.09 9.34 15.90
N ASP A 211 4.84 10.39 16.22
CA ASP A 211 4.33 11.57 16.93
C ASP A 211 3.26 12.30 16.10
N ALA A 212 3.47 12.43 14.78
CA ALA A 212 2.49 13.00 13.88
C ALA A 212 1.19 12.17 13.84
N GLY A 213 1.31 10.84 13.76
CA GLY A 213 0.15 9.94 13.77
C GLY A 213 -0.63 9.98 15.09
N LEU A 214 0.06 9.96 16.24
CA LEU A 214 -0.58 10.06 17.55
C LEU A 214 -1.27 11.42 17.76
N LYS A 215 -0.65 12.49 17.29
CA LYS A 215 -1.23 13.84 17.33
C LYS A 215 -2.49 13.91 16.47
N ALA A 216 -2.44 13.45 15.23
CA ALA A 216 -3.59 13.41 14.33
C ALA A 216 -4.75 12.62 14.93
N ALA A 217 -4.48 11.44 15.54
CA ALA A 217 -5.51 10.65 16.22
C ALA A 217 -6.14 11.40 17.41
N ALA A 218 -5.35 12.14 18.17
CA ALA A 218 -5.87 12.94 19.29
C ALA A 218 -6.83 14.06 18.83
N GLU A 219 -6.63 14.59 17.64
CA GLU A 219 -7.45 15.67 17.06
C GLU A 219 -8.80 15.16 16.49
N THR A 220 -8.96 13.84 16.27
CA THR A 220 -10.16 13.26 15.63
C THR A 220 -11.31 12.96 16.59
N GLY A 221 -11.17 13.22 17.88
CA GLY A 221 -12.25 13.08 18.86
C GLY A 221 -12.70 11.64 19.14
N GLY A 222 -11.86 10.65 18.92
CA GLY A 222 -12.16 9.23 19.22
C GLY A 222 -11.77 8.24 18.13
N SER A 223 -11.27 8.72 17.01
CA SER A 223 -10.63 7.87 16.02
C SER A 223 -9.27 7.37 16.53
N THR A 224 -8.75 6.34 15.88
CA THR A 224 -7.41 5.82 16.15
C THR A 224 -6.54 6.01 14.92
N THR A 225 -5.24 6.20 15.11
CA THR A 225 -4.30 6.14 14.01
C THR A 225 -4.21 4.71 13.44
N THR A 226 -3.75 4.60 12.20
CA THR A 226 -3.48 3.34 11.52
C THR A 226 -2.00 3.26 11.18
N TRP A 227 -1.38 2.15 11.48
CA TRP A 227 0.02 1.90 11.19
C TRP A 227 0.11 0.93 10.02
N VAL A 228 0.96 1.25 9.05
CA VAL A 228 1.15 0.47 7.83
C VAL A 228 2.64 0.42 7.52
N MET A 229 3.25 -0.75 7.55
CA MET A 229 4.65 -0.93 7.17
C MET A 229 4.80 -1.29 5.69
N ASN A 230 3.90 -2.12 5.19
CA ASN A 230 3.89 -2.59 3.81
C ASN A 230 2.48 -2.53 3.23
N ASN A 231 2.41 -2.36 1.91
CA ASN A 231 1.19 -2.50 1.13
C ASN A 231 1.53 -3.01 -0.28
N HIS A 232 0.54 -3.06 -1.17
CA HIS A 232 0.71 -3.52 -2.54
C HIS A 232 1.34 -2.47 -3.49
N ASP A 233 1.74 -1.31 -2.98
CA ASP A 233 2.29 -0.19 -3.76
C ASP A 233 3.74 0.15 -3.42
N VAL A 234 4.27 -0.42 -2.33
CA VAL A 234 5.65 -0.17 -1.90
C VAL A 234 6.46 -1.47 -1.85
N PRO A 235 7.76 -1.42 -2.16
CA PRO A 235 8.65 -2.57 -1.99
C PRO A 235 8.63 -3.07 -0.54
N ARG A 236 8.72 -4.39 -0.37
CA ARG A 236 8.63 -5.05 0.93
C ARG A 236 9.70 -4.58 1.91
N SER A 237 9.32 -4.39 3.17
CA SER A 237 10.19 -3.85 4.22
C SER A 237 11.52 -4.62 4.42
N PRO A 238 11.59 -5.97 4.33
CA PRO A 238 12.88 -6.64 4.43
C PRO A 238 13.86 -6.20 3.35
N SER A 239 13.40 -6.04 2.10
CA SER A 239 14.24 -5.52 1.03
C SER A 239 14.59 -4.05 1.23
N ARG A 240 13.61 -3.19 1.53
CA ARG A 240 13.85 -1.77 1.76
C ARG A 240 14.91 -1.53 2.85
N TYR A 241 14.82 -2.26 3.96
CA TYR A 241 15.74 -2.10 5.09
C TYR A 241 17.06 -2.87 4.93
N GLY A 242 17.12 -3.82 4.00
CA GLY A 242 18.34 -4.50 3.58
C GLY A 242 19.16 -3.74 2.55
N LEU A 243 18.58 -2.73 1.91
CA LEU A 243 19.27 -1.81 1.00
C LEU A 243 19.99 -0.70 1.78
N PRO A 244 20.96 0.02 1.16
CA PRO A 244 21.55 1.20 1.77
C PRO A 244 20.49 2.20 2.22
N GLN A 245 20.65 2.76 3.41
CA GLN A 245 19.74 3.78 3.96
C GLN A 245 20.33 5.17 3.73
N VAL A 246 19.53 6.10 3.21
CA VAL A 246 19.92 7.49 3.00
C VAL A 246 18.91 8.40 3.68
N LYS A 247 19.36 9.09 4.72
CA LYS A 247 18.51 9.96 5.52
C LYS A 247 17.92 11.09 4.68
N GLY A 248 16.61 11.28 4.79
CA GLY A 248 15.88 12.33 4.09
C GLY A 248 15.73 12.10 2.57
N ALA A 249 16.17 10.96 2.03
CA ALA A 249 15.89 10.61 0.64
C ALA A 249 14.41 10.21 0.48
N PRO A 250 13.78 10.49 -0.67
CA PRO A 250 12.47 9.93 -0.98
C PRO A 250 12.51 8.40 -0.82
N TYR A 251 11.60 7.85 -0.04
CA TYR A 251 11.58 6.42 0.35
C TYR A 251 11.61 5.44 -0.83
N HIS A 252 11.08 5.87 -1.96
CA HIS A 252 10.98 5.07 -3.19
C HIS A 252 12.22 5.17 -4.09
N GLN A 253 13.12 6.14 -3.88
CA GLN A 253 14.22 6.40 -4.82
C GLN A 253 15.20 5.22 -4.91
N LEU A 254 15.80 4.79 -3.81
CA LEU A 254 16.75 3.69 -3.82
C LEU A 254 16.12 2.32 -4.16
N PRO A 255 14.97 1.95 -3.56
CA PRO A 255 14.27 0.73 -3.95
C PRO A 255 13.84 0.74 -5.42
N HIS A 256 13.37 1.87 -5.93
CA HIS A 256 12.98 2.00 -7.34
C HIS A 256 14.19 1.83 -8.27
N ASP A 257 15.30 2.54 -8.02
CA ASP A 257 16.53 2.40 -8.80
C ASP A 257 17.08 0.94 -8.76
N TRP A 258 16.91 0.28 -7.62
CA TRP A 258 17.28 -1.12 -7.46
C TRP A 258 16.37 -2.06 -8.26
N LEU A 259 15.06 -1.84 -8.25
CA LEU A 259 14.07 -2.60 -9.03
C LEU A 259 14.33 -2.48 -10.53
N LEU A 260 14.60 -1.26 -11.05
CA LEU A 260 14.89 -1.01 -12.45
C LEU A 260 16.09 -1.81 -12.98
N ARG A 261 17.01 -2.20 -12.12
CA ARG A 261 18.20 -2.98 -12.44
C ARG A 261 18.12 -4.43 -11.96
N ASN A 262 16.91 -5.01 -11.90
CA ASN A 262 16.65 -6.39 -11.45
C ASN A 262 17.30 -6.73 -10.09
N GLY A 263 17.32 -5.79 -9.16
CA GLY A 263 17.91 -6.01 -7.84
C GLY A 263 19.44 -6.01 -7.81
N THR A 264 20.14 -5.42 -8.80
CA THR A 264 21.60 -5.50 -8.91
C THR A 264 22.35 -4.20 -8.65
N THR A 265 21.65 -3.04 -8.60
CA THR A 265 22.30 -1.73 -8.42
C THR A 265 23.00 -1.60 -7.06
N TYR A 266 22.36 -2.16 -6.02
CA TYR A 266 22.87 -2.15 -4.65
C TYR A 266 22.85 -3.58 -4.11
N PRO A 267 23.79 -3.97 -3.23
CA PRO A 267 23.70 -5.24 -2.54
C PRO A 267 22.53 -5.20 -1.55
N GLU A 268 21.63 -6.17 -1.65
CA GLU A 268 20.59 -6.43 -0.66
C GLU A 268 21.17 -7.30 0.46
N ASP A 269 21.30 -6.74 1.66
CA ASP A 269 21.69 -7.49 2.86
C ASP A 269 20.44 -8.11 3.49
N ARG A 270 20.15 -9.36 3.14
CA ARG A 270 18.94 -10.07 3.59
C ARG A 270 18.94 -10.35 5.09
N GLU A 271 20.11 -10.59 5.68
CA GLU A 271 20.21 -10.81 7.14
C GLU A 271 19.87 -9.52 7.90
N LEU A 272 20.47 -8.40 7.48
CA LEU A 272 20.17 -7.09 8.03
C LEU A 272 18.71 -6.68 7.80
N GLY A 273 18.21 -6.88 6.59
CA GLY A 273 16.83 -6.57 6.21
C GLY A 273 15.80 -7.36 7.04
N THR A 274 16.02 -8.65 7.23
CA THR A 274 15.17 -9.48 8.11
C THR A 274 15.23 -8.98 9.56
N ARG A 275 16.41 -8.70 10.11
CA ARG A 275 16.55 -8.21 11.48
C ARG A 275 15.81 -6.90 11.69
N ARG A 276 15.92 -5.94 10.77
CA ARG A 276 15.23 -4.65 10.81
C ARG A 276 13.71 -4.79 10.62
N ALA A 277 13.27 -5.64 9.69
CA ALA A 277 11.84 -5.91 9.49
C ALA A 277 11.20 -6.53 10.73
N ARG A 278 11.87 -7.46 11.41
CA ARG A 278 11.42 -8.02 12.70
C ARG A 278 11.32 -6.94 13.78
N ALA A 279 12.29 -6.04 13.84
CA ALA A 279 12.26 -4.92 14.78
C ALA A 279 11.14 -3.93 14.48
N ALA A 280 10.93 -3.61 13.20
CA ALA A 280 9.84 -2.74 12.74
C ALA A 280 8.46 -3.33 13.05
N ALA A 281 8.26 -4.64 12.85
CA ALA A 281 7.01 -5.33 13.19
C ALA A 281 6.66 -5.20 14.68
N LEU A 282 7.63 -5.38 15.58
CA LEU A 282 7.38 -5.19 17.02
C LEU A 282 7.12 -3.71 17.37
N MET A 283 7.81 -2.78 16.73
CA MET A 283 7.55 -1.36 16.92
C MET A 283 6.12 -1.01 16.52
N GLU A 284 5.69 -1.38 15.31
CA GLU A 284 4.34 -1.16 14.80
C GLU A 284 3.27 -1.77 15.71
N LEU A 285 3.40 -3.06 16.02
CA LEU A 285 2.43 -3.77 16.83
C LEU A 285 2.43 -3.34 18.30
N GLY A 286 3.46 -2.68 18.79
CA GLY A 286 3.52 -2.07 20.12
C GLY A 286 2.74 -0.76 20.25
N LEU A 287 2.49 -0.05 19.15
CA LEU A 287 1.81 1.23 19.13
C LEU A 287 0.29 1.09 19.34
N PRO A 288 -0.39 2.13 19.87
CA PRO A 288 -1.85 2.16 19.95
C PRO A 288 -2.47 2.37 18.56
N GLY A 289 -3.73 1.99 18.40
CA GLY A 289 -4.45 2.14 17.13
C GLY A 289 -4.54 0.84 16.33
N ALA A 290 -4.85 0.93 15.05
CA ALA A 290 -4.95 -0.20 14.14
C ALA A 290 -3.60 -0.46 13.45
N ALA A 291 -3.22 -1.71 13.29
CA ALA A 291 -2.07 -2.14 12.48
C ALA A 291 -2.58 -2.93 11.27
N TYR A 292 -2.10 -2.56 10.10
CA TYR A 292 -2.46 -3.19 8.83
C TYR A 292 -1.25 -3.99 8.31
N ILE A 293 -1.34 -5.29 8.43
CA ILE A 293 -0.29 -6.22 8.00
C ILE A 293 -0.56 -6.62 6.56
N TYR A 294 0.37 -6.31 5.67
CA TYR A 294 0.28 -6.73 4.28
C TYR A 294 0.63 -8.21 4.13
N GLN A 295 -0.14 -8.93 3.34
CA GLN A 295 0.07 -10.36 3.10
C GLN A 295 1.52 -10.68 2.68
N GLY A 296 2.13 -11.65 3.35
CA GLY A 296 3.54 -12.04 3.17
C GLY A 296 4.53 -11.22 4.03
N GLU A 297 4.07 -10.16 4.70
CA GLU A 297 4.86 -9.44 5.69
C GLU A 297 5.13 -10.34 6.90
N GLU A 298 4.13 -11.09 7.34
CA GLU A 298 4.22 -12.09 8.40
C GLU A 298 5.18 -13.25 8.09
N LEU A 299 5.53 -13.44 6.81
CA LEU A 299 6.53 -14.40 6.36
C LEU A 299 7.91 -13.77 6.17
N GLY A 300 8.06 -12.48 6.39
CA GLY A 300 9.31 -11.77 6.12
C GLY A 300 9.74 -11.83 4.64
N LEU A 301 8.79 -11.92 3.71
CA LEU A 301 9.09 -12.01 2.29
C LEU A 301 9.82 -10.78 1.78
N PHE A 302 10.85 -11.04 1.00
CA PHE A 302 11.57 -10.02 0.25
C PHE A 302 10.84 -9.63 -1.04
N GLU A 303 11.19 -8.49 -1.58
CA GLU A 303 10.76 -8.03 -2.90
C GLU A 303 11.32 -8.93 -4.00
N VAL A 304 10.51 -9.23 -5.00
CA VAL A 304 10.96 -9.99 -6.17
C VAL A 304 11.36 -9.00 -7.27
N ALA A 305 12.60 -8.53 -7.21
CA ALA A 305 13.09 -7.47 -8.08
C ALA A 305 13.39 -7.90 -9.52
N ASP A 306 13.62 -9.19 -9.73
CA ASP A 306 14.14 -9.76 -10.98
C ASP A 306 13.09 -10.42 -11.86
N ILE A 307 11.79 -10.12 -11.64
CA ILE A 307 10.71 -10.59 -12.53
C ILE A 307 11.03 -10.18 -13.96
N PRO A 308 11.00 -11.14 -14.93
CA PRO A 308 11.22 -10.84 -16.34
C PRO A 308 10.22 -9.82 -16.88
N TRP A 309 10.67 -8.89 -17.72
CA TRP A 309 9.84 -7.82 -18.27
C TRP A 309 8.58 -8.32 -19.01
N ASP A 310 8.67 -9.45 -19.68
CA ASP A 310 7.56 -10.09 -20.41
C ASP A 310 6.59 -10.84 -19.49
N ARG A 311 6.84 -10.83 -18.18
CA ARG A 311 5.99 -11.46 -17.15
C ARG A 311 5.41 -10.46 -16.16
N LEU A 312 5.68 -9.16 -16.36
CA LEU A 312 5.09 -8.09 -15.57
C LEU A 312 3.62 -7.88 -15.96
N GLU A 313 2.78 -7.56 -14.98
CA GLU A 313 1.35 -7.32 -15.13
C GLU A 313 0.93 -5.90 -14.74
N ASP A 314 1.77 -5.17 -13.99
CA ASP A 314 1.47 -3.78 -13.59
C ASP A 314 1.42 -2.87 -14.83
N PRO A 315 0.31 -2.13 -15.06
CA PRO A 315 0.18 -1.17 -16.15
C PRO A 315 1.34 -0.17 -16.26
N THR A 316 1.95 0.22 -15.14
CA THR A 316 3.12 1.10 -15.10
C THR A 316 4.26 0.55 -15.97
N ALA A 317 4.54 -0.75 -15.88
CA ALA A 317 5.61 -1.37 -16.67
C ALA A 317 5.38 -1.25 -18.18
N PHE A 318 4.13 -1.27 -18.64
CA PHE A 318 3.80 -1.18 -20.07
C PHE A 318 3.75 0.25 -20.59
N HIS A 319 3.29 1.20 -19.78
CA HIS A 319 3.10 2.57 -20.18
C HIS A 319 4.37 3.41 -20.06
N THR A 320 5.25 3.08 -19.12
CA THR A 320 6.49 3.81 -18.86
C THR A 320 7.75 3.11 -19.40
N ALA A 321 7.65 1.86 -19.81
CA ALA A 321 8.78 1.03 -20.24
C ALA A 321 9.71 1.71 -21.24
N GLN A 322 9.17 2.54 -22.14
CA GLN A 322 9.95 3.26 -23.15
C GLN A 322 10.57 4.56 -22.65
N ALA A 323 10.02 5.17 -21.59
CA ALA A 323 10.43 6.48 -21.10
C ALA A 323 11.25 6.44 -19.81
N THR A 324 10.86 5.60 -18.86
CA THR A 324 11.47 5.54 -17.51
C THR A 324 11.93 4.14 -17.13
N MET A 325 11.57 3.11 -17.89
CA MET A 325 11.82 1.69 -17.58
C MET A 325 11.31 1.28 -16.19
N ASP A 326 10.19 1.84 -15.75
CA ASP A 326 9.61 1.52 -14.45
C ASP A 326 8.97 0.12 -14.48
N LYS A 327 9.44 -0.79 -13.63
CA LYS A 327 8.92 -2.15 -13.51
C LYS A 327 7.58 -2.22 -12.75
N GLY A 328 7.13 -1.11 -12.17
CA GLY A 328 5.92 -1.10 -11.37
C GLY A 328 6.07 -1.85 -10.04
N ARG A 329 4.99 -2.43 -9.57
CA ARG A 329 4.80 -2.93 -8.20
C ARG A 329 4.67 -4.46 -8.10
N ASP A 330 4.90 -5.17 -9.18
CA ASP A 330 4.63 -6.63 -9.25
C ASP A 330 5.48 -7.44 -8.25
N GLY A 331 6.68 -6.95 -7.91
CA GLY A 331 7.59 -7.65 -7.00
C GLY A 331 7.04 -7.89 -5.61
N CYS A 332 6.17 -7.01 -5.10
CA CYS A 332 5.47 -7.21 -3.82
C CYS A 332 4.12 -7.95 -3.97
N ARG A 333 3.69 -8.29 -5.19
CA ARG A 333 2.38 -8.89 -5.49
C ARG A 333 2.44 -10.35 -5.92
N VAL A 334 3.62 -10.95 -5.91
CA VAL A 334 3.83 -12.37 -6.25
C VAL A 334 3.01 -13.26 -5.31
N PRO A 335 2.33 -14.31 -5.82
CA PRO A 335 1.56 -15.24 -4.99
C PRO A 335 2.36 -15.81 -3.83
N LEU A 336 1.72 -15.91 -2.65
CA LEU A 336 2.40 -16.34 -1.41
C LEU A 336 2.73 -17.84 -1.42
N PRO A 337 3.87 -18.25 -0.84
CA PRO A 337 4.21 -19.66 -0.68
C PRO A 337 3.51 -20.25 0.57
N TRP A 338 2.75 -21.33 0.38
CA TRP A 338 2.06 -22.03 1.45
C TRP A 338 2.78 -23.31 1.89
N THR A 339 3.40 -24.02 0.95
CA THR A 339 4.14 -25.24 1.24
C THR A 339 5.40 -25.36 0.40
N ALA A 340 6.51 -25.76 1.02
CA ALA A 340 7.75 -26.04 0.31
C ALA A 340 7.70 -27.35 -0.50
N ALA A 341 6.74 -28.23 -0.21
CA ALA A 341 6.62 -29.53 -0.88
C ALA A 341 6.17 -29.42 -2.34
N ASP A 342 5.44 -28.37 -2.71
CA ASP A 342 4.96 -28.11 -4.06
C ASP A 342 5.91 -27.17 -4.82
N GLU A 343 7.20 -27.48 -4.79
CA GLU A 343 8.22 -26.72 -5.53
C GLU A 343 7.96 -26.79 -7.03
N PRO A 344 7.83 -25.62 -7.69
CA PRO A 344 7.58 -25.60 -9.14
C PRO A 344 8.79 -26.10 -9.93
N ALA A 345 8.54 -26.62 -11.12
CA ALA A 345 9.62 -26.94 -12.05
C ALA A 345 10.34 -25.67 -12.49
N LEU A 346 11.63 -25.77 -12.78
CA LEU A 346 12.41 -24.65 -13.31
C LEU A 346 11.83 -24.15 -14.64
N ALA A 347 11.60 -22.84 -14.72
CA ALA A 347 11.19 -22.20 -15.96
C ALA A 347 12.41 -21.92 -16.85
N ASP A 348 12.29 -22.25 -18.13
CA ASP A 348 13.25 -21.78 -19.13
C ASP A 348 12.78 -20.43 -19.69
N PHE A 349 13.21 -19.35 -19.06
CA PHE A 349 12.99 -17.98 -19.53
C PHE A 349 14.09 -17.52 -20.49
N SER A 350 14.58 -18.40 -21.35
CA SER A 350 15.64 -18.14 -22.33
C SER A 350 15.24 -17.15 -23.44
N ARG A 351 14.12 -16.41 -23.29
CA ARG A 351 13.71 -15.38 -24.23
C ARG A 351 14.59 -14.14 -24.10
N PRO A 352 15.14 -13.61 -25.20
CA PRO A 352 15.96 -12.41 -25.17
C PRO A 352 15.11 -11.21 -24.69
N ALA A 353 15.75 -10.31 -23.96
CA ALA A 353 15.20 -8.99 -23.63
C ALA A 353 14.68 -8.27 -24.90
N PRO A 354 13.73 -7.35 -24.78
CA PRO A 354 13.30 -6.51 -25.91
C PRO A 354 14.52 -5.93 -26.61
N ALA A 355 14.49 -5.90 -27.94
CA ALA A 355 15.62 -5.43 -28.75
C ALA A 355 16.07 -4.04 -28.32
N ASP A 356 17.38 -3.85 -28.29
CA ASP A 356 18.08 -2.59 -28.13
C ASP A 356 17.35 -1.46 -28.91
N ASP A 357 16.92 -0.43 -28.20
CA ASP A 357 16.29 0.77 -28.78
C ASP A 357 17.30 1.73 -29.43
N GLY A 358 18.55 1.30 -29.54
CA GLY A 358 19.63 2.08 -30.18
C GLY A 358 20.25 3.17 -29.30
N THR A 359 19.96 3.20 -27.98
CA THR A 359 20.52 4.24 -27.09
C THR A 359 21.92 3.87 -26.53
N GLY A 360 22.38 2.66 -26.77
CA GLY A 360 23.76 2.23 -26.45
C GLY A 360 24.10 2.11 -24.97
N GLU A 361 23.16 2.30 -24.06
CA GLU A 361 23.39 2.22 -22.63
C GLU A 361 22.75 0.97 -21.99
N ASN A 362 23.63 0.06 -21.66
CA ASN A 362 23.49 -1.00 -20.65
C ASN A 362 22.25 -1.91 -20.70
N HIS A 363 22.43 -3.04 -21.36
CA HIS A 363 21.62 -4.23 -21.20
C HIS A 363 21.34 -4.52 -19.72
N VAL A 364 20.07 -4.48 -19.33
CA VAL A 364 19.64 -5.06 -18.06
C VAL A 364 20.02 -6.54 -18.10
N PRO A 365 20.78 -7.08 -17.13
CA PRO A 365 21.08 -8.48 -17.10
C PRO A 365 19.80 -9.30 -17.14
N LEU A 366 19.71 -10.27 -18.05
CA LEU A 366 18.66 -11.29 -18.01
C LEU A 366 18.65 -11.93 -16.62
N CYS A 367 17.47 -12.19 -16.07
CA CYS A 367 17.36 -13.09 -14.93
C CYS A 367 18.18 -14.35 -15.22
N ALA A 368 19.00 -14.79 -14.26
CA ALA A 368 19.71 -16.03 -14.43
C ALA A 368 18.68 -17.15 -14.70
N ALA A 369 18.86 -17.88 -15.80
CA ALA A 369 17.99 -19.00 -16.11
C ALA A 369 17.87 -19.92 -14.90
N GLY A 370 16.65 -20.22 -14.47
CA GLY A 370 16.40 -21.13 -13.37
C GLY A 370 16.03 -20.50 -12.02
N GLN A 371 15.83 -19.18 -11.92
CA GLN A 371 15.41 -18.55 -10.65
C GLN A 371 13.89 -18.63 -10.39
N PHE A 372 13.08 -18.84 -11.41
CA PHE A 372 11.62 -18.89 -11.31
C PHE A 372 11.07 -20.26 -11.67
N GLY A 373 9.91 -20.57 -11.11
CA GLY A 373 9.20 -21.82 -11.34
C GLY A 373 8.03 -21.68 -12.33
N THR A 374 7.58 -22.81 -12.87
CA THR A 374 6.37 -22.94 -13.71
C THR A 374 5.46 -24.04 -13.19
N GLY A 375 4.15 -23.88 -13.37
CA GLY A 375 3.14 -24.89 -13.04
C GLY A 375 2.74 -24.89 -11.57
N ALA A 376 3.43 -25.64 -10.73
CA ALA A 376 3.18 -25.61 -9.28
C ALA A 376 3.49 -24.23 -8.70
N SER A 377 2.84 -23.87 -7.59
CA SER A 377 2.88 -22.51 -7.05
C SER A 377 3.07 -22.52 -5.54
N PHE A 378 3.95 -23.37 -5.04
CA PHE A 378 4.19 -23.51 -3.59
C PHE A 378 2.88 -23.62 -2.79
N GLY A 379 1.89 -24.37 -3.31
CA GLY A 379 0.59 -24.58 -2.66
C GLY A 379 -0.39 -23.40 -2.77
N PHE A 380 -0.06 -22.31 -3.47
CA PHE A 380 -1.02 -21.22 -3.71
C PHE A 380 -2.20 -21.67 -4.59
N SER A 381 -1.92 -22.47 -5.62
CA SER A 381 -2.93 -23.16 -6.43
C SER A 381 -2.51 -24.63 -6.66
N PRO A 382 -3.47 -25.52 -6.94
CA PRO A 382 -3.15 -26.92 -7.26
C PRO A 382 -2.24 -27.03 -8.49
N ALA A 383 -1.30 -27.97 -8.47
CA ALA A 383 -0.43 -28.26 -9.62
C ALA A 383 -1.16 -28.80 -10.83
N VAL A 384 -2.35 -29.40 -10.61
CA VAL A 384 -3.23 -29.92 -11.66
C VAL A 384 -4.65 -29.39 -11.46
N ARG A 385 -5.41 -29.30 -12.55
CA ARG A 385 -6.83 -28.92 -12.50
C ARG A 385 -7.67 -29.97 -11.76
N ALA A 386 -8.93 -29.67 -11.53
CA ALA A 386 -9.87 -30.55 -10.83
C ALA A 386 -10.06 -31.93 -11.48
N ASP A 387 -9.69 -32.09 -12.76
CA ASP A 387 -9.68 -33.38 -13.47
C ASP A 387 -8.52 -34.31 -13.05
N GLY A 388 -7.57 -33.80 -12.24
CA GLY A 388 -6.42 -34.55 -11.75
C GLY A 388 -5.36 -34.91 -12.79
N VAL A 389 -5.46 -34.42 -14.02
CA VAL A 389 -4.60 -34.77 -15.15
C VAL A 389 -4.04 -33.54 -15.87
N THR A 390 -4.87 -32.51 -16.09
CA THR A 390 -4.47 -31.32 -16.81
C THR A 390 -3.60 -30.43 -15.93
N PRO A 391 -2.37 -30.05 -16.33
CA PRO A 391 -1.56 -29.12 -15.60
C PRO A 391 -2.33 -27.80 -15.32
N ALA A 392 -2.15 -27.25 -14.15
CA ALA A 392 -2.66 -25.92 -13.82
C ALA A 392 -1.97 -24.86 -14.70
N ALA A 393 -2.61 -23.72 -14.87
CA ALA A 393 -1.95 -22.55 -15.46
C ALA A 393 -0.83 -22.06 -14.55
N ASP A 394 0.17 -21.42 -15.14
CA ASP A 394 1.16 -20.68 -14.37
C ASP A 394 0.49 -19.61 -13.50
N PRO A 395 1.03 -19.27 -12.32
CA PRO A 395 0.57 -18.13 -11.57
C PRO A 395 0.72 -16.84 -12.40
N HIS A 396 -0.15 -15.85 -12.14
CA HIS A 396 -0.13 -14.57 -12.89
C HIS A 396 1.23 -13.86 -12.81
N LEU A 397 1.95 -14.00 -11.69
CA LEU A 397 3.33 -13.58 -11.53
C LEU A 397 4.20 -14.77 -11.15
N PRO A 398 5.41 -14.92 -11.73
CA PRO A 398 6.26 -16.06 -11.47
C PRO A 398 6.81 -16.03 -10.04
N GLN A 399 6.77 -17.16 -9.36
CA GLN A 399 7.33 -17.31 -8.02
C GLN A 399 8.81 -17.67 -8.10
N PRO A 400 9.71 -16.98 -7.38
CA PRO A 400 11.11 -17.36 -7.31
C PRO A 400 11.28 -18.63 -6.47
N LEU A 401 12.27 -19.47 -6.81
CA LEU A 401 12.48 -20.74 -6.10
C LEU A 401 12.85 -20.59 -4.63
N TRP A 402 13.45 -19.45 -4.24
CA TRP A 402 13.77 -19.17 -2.85
C TRP A 402 12.51 -18.96 -1.96
N PHE A 403 11.30 -18.82 -2.55
CA PHE A 403 10.05 -18.76 -1.80
C PHE A 403 9.81 -20.00 -0.94
N LYS A 404 10.38 -21.16 -1.31
CA LYS A 404 10.28 -22.37 -0.49
C LYS A 404 10.78 -22.19 0.94
N ASP A 405 11.82 -21.36 1.13
CA ASP A 405 12.43 -21.12 2.43
C ASP A 405 11.56 -20.24 3.33
N TYR A 406 10.57 -19.55 2.74
CA TYR A 406 9.59 -18.67 3.39
C TYR A 406 8.17 -19.24 3.36
N ALA A 407 8.00 -20.51 2.96
CA ALA A 407 6.68 -21.12 2.91
C ALA A 407 6.08 -21.23 4.30
N VAL A 408 4.73 -21.11 4.39
CA VAL A 408 4.01 -21.11 5.67
C VAL A 408 4.31 -22.36 6.50
N ASP A 409 4.41 -23.54 5.88
CA ASP A 409 4.73 -24.79 6.57
C ASP A 409 6.16 -24.80 7.16
N VAL A 410 7.13 -24.18 6.47
CA VAL A 410 8.51 -24.02 6.95
C VAL A 410 8.56 -23.01 8.08
N GLU A 411 8.00 -21.84 7.90
CA GLU A 411 7.94 -20.78 8.91
C GLU A 411 7.18 -21.24 10.17
N GLN A 412 6.12 -22.04 10.01
CA GLN A 412 5.36 -22.57 11.15
C GLN A 412 6.14 -23.60 11.96
N ALA A 413 7.06 -24.30 11.36
CA ALA A 413 7.92 -25.29 12.02
C ALA A 413 9.12 -24.65 12.74
N ASP A 414 9.48 -23.41 12.39
CA ASP A 414 10.60 -22.69 12.98
C ASP A 414 10.13 -21.77 14.13
N PRO A 415 10.57 -21.99 15.37
CA PRO A 415 10.22 -21.12 16.50
C PRO A 415 10.80 -19.71 16.39
N ASP A 416 11.84 -19.52 15.61
CA ASP A 416 12.52 -18.23 15.42
C ASP A 416 12.09 -17.50 14.14
N SER A 417 11.11 -18.05 13.41
CA SER A 417 10.61 -17.47 12.16
C SER A 417 9.89 -16.13 12.35
N MET A 418 9.68 -15.42 11.23
CA MET A 418 8.89 -14.20 11.21
C MET A 418 7.42 -14.47 11.57
N LEU A 419 6.83 -15.56 11.03
CA LEU A 419 5.47 -15.96 11.32
C LEU A 419 5.25 -16.25 12.82
N THR A 420 6.19 -16.91 13.46
CA THR A 420 6.15 -17.18 14.90
C THR A 420 6.23 -15.89 15.71
N LEU A 421 7.09 -14.94 15.31
CA LEU A 421 7.18 -13.62 15.93
C LEU A 421 5.85 -12.86 15.84
N TYR A 422 5.24 -12.79 14.64
CA TYR A 422 3.93 -12.13 14.44
C TYR A 422 2.83 -12.76 15.30
N ARG A 423 2.76 -14.08 15.34
CA ARG A 423 1.77 -14.79 16.18
C ARG A 423 1.94 -14.46 17.68
N ALA A 424 3.17 -14.49 18.17
CA ALA A 424 3.46 -14.13 19.56
C ALA A 424 3.13 -12.65 19.84
N ALA A 425 3.53 -11.74 18.97
CA ALA A 425 3.25 -10.32 19.13
C ALA A 425 1.74 -10.01 19.12
N LEU A 426 0.99 -10.58 18.18
CA LEU A 426 -0.46 -10.40 18.10
C LEU A 426 -1.19 -10.99 19.32
N ALA A 427 -0.77 -12.13 19.84
CA ALA A 427 -1.33 -12.71 21.06
C ALA A 427 -1.10 -11.79 22.28
N ILE A 428 0.13 -11.32 22.48
CA ILE A 428 0.45 -10.39 23.58
C ILE A 428 -0.30 -9.07 23.40
N ARG A 429 -0.36 -8.53 22.17
CA ARG A 429 -1.11 -7.31 21.87
C ARG A 429 -2.59 -7.47 22.24
N GLN A 430 -3.23 -8.57 21.86
CA GLN A 430 -4.62 -8.84 22.14
C GLN A 430 -4.88 -8.97 23.66
N GLU A 431 -4.05 -9.71 24.36
CA GLU A 431 -4.24 -10.00 25.79
C GLU A 431 -3.88 -8.81 26.69
N SER A 432 -2.84 -8.06 26.32
CA SER A 432 -2.25 -7.07 27.23
C SER A 432 -2.58 -5.62 26.86
N LEU A 433 -2.82 -5.30 25.58
CA LEU A 433 -2.95 -3.94 25.11
C LEU A 433 -4.36 -3.60 24.60
N THR A 434 -4.91 -4.40 23.69
CA THR A 434 -6.21 -4.11 23.05
C THR A 434 -7.35 -4.03 24.08
N ALA A 435 -7.30 -4.84 25.11
CA ALA A 435 -8.31 -4.88 26.16
C ALA A 435 -8.37 -3.59 27.02
N THR A 436 -7.33 -2.76 27.02
CA THR A 436 -7.34 -1.48 27.76
C THR A 436 -8.19 -0.42 27.07
N ARG A 437 -8.41 -0.54 25.75
CA ARG A 437 -8.99 0.49 24.88
C ARG A 437 -8.23 1.83 24.91
N ASP A 438 -7.00 1.83 25.42
CA ASP A 438 -6.15 3.01 25.46
C ASP A 438 -5.56 3.27 24.07
N THR A 439 -5.78 4.47 23.55
CA THR A 439 -5.31 4.93 22.24
C THR A 439 -4.12 5.87 22.35
N THR A 440 -3.56 6.02 23.56
CA THR A 440 -2.43 6.93 23.82
C THR A 440 -1.13 6.16 23.98
N ALA A 441 -0.04 6.81 23.67
CA ALA A 441 1.32 6.38 24.01
C ALA A 441 2.16 7.63 24.34
N GLU A 442 3.10 7.47 25.25
CA GLU A 442 4.02 8.53 25.65
C GLU A 442 5.44 8.13 25.24
N GLN A 443 6.15 9.05 24.60
CA GLN A 443 7.55 8.86 24.27
C GLN A 443 8.40 8.75 25.54
N VAL A 444 9.35 7.81 25.52
CA VAL A 444 10.36 7.67 26.57
C VAL A 444 11.72 8.06 26.00
N ASP A 445 12.39 9.01 26.64
CA ASP A 445 13.74 9.39 26.23
C ASP A 445 14.74 8.32 26.66
N MET A 446 15.33 7.64 25.69
CA MET A 446 16.39 6.64 25.84
C MET A 446 17.60 6.95 24.95
N GLY A 447 17.70 8.20 24.45
CA GLY A 447 18.75 8.67 23.54
C GLY A 447 18.28 8.80 22.09
N ASP A 448 19.07 9.51 21.29
CA ASP A 448 18.69 9.92 19.93
C ASP A 448 18.45 8.75 18.97
N ASP A 449 19.18 7.66 19.17
CA ASP A 449 19.11 6.46 18.30
C ASP A 449 18.12 5.40 18.83
N VAL A 450 17.28 5.72 19.83
CA VAL A 450 16.30 4.79 20.39
C VAL A 450 14.89 5.35 20.25
N VAL A 451 14.01 4.56 19.67
CA VAL A 451 12.56 4.86 19.64
C VAL A 451 11.90 4.05 20.74
N ALA A 452 11.35 4.72 21.73
CA ALA A 452 10.66 4.07 22.85
C ALA A 452 9.37 4.80 23.19
N TYR A 453 8.29 4.01 23.33
CA TYR A 453 6.97 4.49 23.71
C TYR A 453 6.39 3.61 24.80
N THR A 454 5.75 4.25 25.78
CA THR A 454 5.05 3.57 26.89
C THR A 454 3.55 3.80 26.78
N ARG A 455 2.78 2.81 27.20
CA ARG A 455 1.32 2.85 27.25
C ARG A 455 0.76 1.96 28.35
N ALA A 456 -0.52 2.19 28.69
CA ALA A 456 -1.20 1.33 29.66
C ALA A 456 -1.37 -0.10 29.16
N ALA A 457 -1.18 -1.07 30.08
CA ALA A 457 -1.48 -2.47 29.86
C ALA A 457 -2.51 -2.98 30.87
N VAL A 458 -3.13 -4.11 30.57
CA VAL A 458 -4.13 -4.75 31.44
C VAL A 458 -3.57 -4.98 32.85
N GLY A 459 -4.40 -4.75 33.87
CA GLY A 459 -4.03 -4.92 35.27
C GLY A 459 -3.26 -3.75 35.85
N GLY A 460 -3.31 -2.57 35.26
CA GLY A 460 -2.62 -1.37 35.73
C GLY A 460 -1.10 -1.42 35.50
N ARG A 461 -0.65 -2.31 34.64
CA ARG A 461 0.76 -2.44 34.24
C ARG A 461 1.12 -1.40 33.20
N VAL A 462 2.42 -1.15 33.06
CA VAL A 462 3.00 -0.27 32.03
C VAL A 462 3.70 -1.14 31.00
N PHE A 463 3.34 -0.97 29.75
CA PHE A 463 3.99 -1.61 28.59
C PHE A 463 4.90 -0.60 27.92
N THR A 464 6.12 -1.00 27.58
CA THR A 464 7.08 -0.19 26.84
C THR A 464 7.57 -0.96 25.60
N SER A 465 7.40 -0.38 24.41
CA SER A 465 8.02 -0.84 23.17
C SER A 465 9.30 -0.05 22.94
N ILE A 466 10.40 -0.72 22.65
CA ILE A 466 11.73 -0.12 22.53
C ILE A 466 12.39 -0.65 21.28
N THR A 467 12.88 0.21 20.40
CA THR A 467 13.64 -0.14 19.18
C THR A 467 14.97 0.58 19.18
N ASN A 468 16.05 -0.17 19.03
CA ASN A 468 17.42 0.36 18.99
C ASN A 468 17.90 0.47 17.53
N PHE A 469 18.06 1.69 17.05
CA PHE A 469 18.62 2.03 15.73
C PHE A 469 20.13 2.30 15.80
N GLY A 470 20.68 2.42 17.02
CA GLY A 470 22.07 2.79 17.26
C GLY A 470 23.07 1.67 16.99
N ASN A 471 24.34 2.02 17.04
CA ASN A 471 25.44 1.09 16.77
C ASN A 471 25.95 0.32 18.00
N ALA A 472 25.35 0.56 19.16
CA ALA A 472 25.71 -0.08 20.42
C ALA A 472 24.48 -0.65 21.12
N PRO A 473 24.61 -1.73 21.92
CA PRO A 473 23.53 -2.23 22.72
C PRO A 473 23.05 -1.21 23.76
N VAL A 474 21.73 -1.18 24.04
CA VAL A 474 21.11 -0.27 25.02
C VAL A 474 20.51 -1.06 26.19
N ALA A 475 20.59 -0.48 27.39
CA ALA A 475 19.99 -1.08 28.57
C ALA A 475 18.47 -0.99 28.48
N LEU A 476 17.77 -2.08 28.81
CA LEU A 476 16.31 -2.09 28.91
C LEU A 476 15.87 -1.49 30.25
N PRO A 477 14.67 -0.87 30.30
CA PRO A 477 14.08 -0.41 31.55
C PRO A 477 13.78 -1.60 32.48
N ASN A 478 13.63 -1.32 33.77
CA ASN A 478 13.22 -2.34 34.73
C ASN A 478 11.89 -2.98 34.28
N GLY A 479 11.74 -4.28 34.48
CA GLY A 479 10.54 -5.00 34.08
C GLY A 479 10.86 -6.38 33.51
N SER A 480 9.83 -7.03 33.00
CA SER A 480 9.95 -8.32 32.32
C SER A 480 9.93 -8.12 30.82
N VAL A 481 10.95 -8.60 30.11
CA VAL A 481 10.91 -8.68 28.64
C VAL A 481 9.92 -9.77 28.26
N VAL A 482 8.82 -9.40 27.62
CA VAL A 482 7.75 -10.32 27.21
C VAL A 482 7.90 -10.80 25.77
N LEU A 483 8.61 -10.02 24.92
CA LEU A 483 8.96 -10.37 23.56
C LEU A 483 10.16 -9.55 23.08
N ALA A 484 10.98 -10.14 22.22
CA ALA A 484 12.05 -9.42 21.52
C ALA A 484 12.14 -9.91 20.07
N SER A 485 12.55 -9.03 19.16
CA SER A 485 12.69 -9.34 17.73
C SER A 485 13.89 -10.21 17.40
N GLY A 486 14.83 -10.34 18.33
CA GLY A 486 16.03 -11.16 18.28
C GLY A 486 16.59 -11.38 19.68
N PRO A 487 17.66 -12.16 19.83
CA PRO A 487 18.25 -12.45 21.13
C PRO A 487 18.86 -11.19 21.75
N LEU A 488 18.70 -11.04 23.06
CA LEU A 488 19.40 -10.01 23.84
C LEU A 488 20.88 -10.38 23.98
N THR A 489 21.71 -9.38 24.34
CA THR A 489 23.11 -9.66 24.68
C THR A 489 23.20 -10.53 25.95
N PRO A 490 24.36 -11.15 26.23
CA PRO A 490 24.55 -11.90 27.48
C PRO A 490 24.29 -11.08 28.75
N GLU A 491 24.45 -9.77 28.67
CA GLU A 491 24.19 -8.81 29.76
C GLU A 491 22.72 -8.36 29.80
N GLY A 492 21.84 -8.90 28.94
CA GLY A 492 20.41 -8.57 28.86
C GLY A 492 20.11 -7.21 28.21
N GLN A 493 21.04 -6.68 27.41
CA GLN A 493 20.83 -5.42 26.68
C GLN A 493 20.19 -5.68 25.30
N LEU A 494 19.54 -4.67 24.75
CA LEU A 494 18.92 -4.69 23.42
C LEU A 494 19.98 -4.39 22.35
N PRO A 495 20.33 -5.34 21.47
CA PRO A 495 21.31 -5.11 20.39
C PRO A 495 20.84 -4.08 19.37
N THR A 496 21.75 -3.69 18.48
CA THR A 496 21.47 -2.85 17.32
C THR A 496 20.42 -3.49 16.39
N ASP A 497 19.60 -2.69 15.73
CA ASP A 497 18.56 -3.12 14.78
C ASP A 497 17.56 -4.14 15.38
N THR A 498 17.25 -4.02 16.68
CA THR A 498 16.32 -4.92 17.37
C THR A 498 15.28 -4.14 18.20
N SER A 499 14.16 -4.79 18.45
CA SER A 499 13.08 -4.28 19.30
C SER A 499 12.79 -5.23 20.45
N ALA A 500 12.34 -4.68 21.58
CA ALA A 500 11.83 -5.46 22.71
C ALA A 500 10.60 -4.81 23.32
N TRP A 501 9.74 -5.66 23.89
CA TRP A 501 8.59 -5.28 24.69
C TRP A 501 8.85 -5.60 26.15
N VAL A 502 8.72 -4.59 27.00
CA VAL A 502 8.94 -4.70 28.45
C VAL A 502 7.64 -4.35 29.18
N VAL A 503 7.28 -5.16 30.18
CA VAL A 503 6.10 -4.91 31.03
C VAL A 503 6.55 -4.75 32.49
N GLN A 504 6.05 -3.68 33.12
CA GLN A 504 6.28 -3.34 34.53
C GLN A 504 5.02 -3.48 35.35
#